data_cf571c637c0a2ceba91943cf5ef696c5
#
_entry.id   cf571c637c0a2ceba91943cf5ef696c5
#
_cell.length_a   1.000
_cell.length_b   1.000
_cell.length_c   1.000
_cell.angle_alpha   90.00
_cell.angle_beta   90.00
_cell.angle_gamma   90.00
#
_symmetry.space_group_name_H-M   'P 1'
#
loop_
_entity.id
_entity.type
_entity.pdbx_description
1 polymer ?
#
loop_
_entity_poly.entity_id
_entity_poly.type
_entity_poly.pdbx_seq_one_letter_code
_entity_poly.pdbx_strand_id
1 'polypeptide(L)'
;MATIWNDPGALVRQYAPSVYRLAYARTGSRADAEDVMQEVFLRLIKAKPAFDSEAHAKAWLLRVAANCASDLFRLPWRKRESPLE
;
A
#
# COMPACT_ATOMS: atom_id res chain seq x y z
N MET A 1 -1.79 -14.10 -23.52
CA MET A 1 -1.98 -14.59 -22.17
C MET A 1 -1.83 -13.45 -21.17
N ALA A 2 -2.78 -13.32 -20.29
CA ALA A 2 -2.73 -12.24 -19.31
C ALA A 2 -1.67 -12.54 -18.26
N THR A 3 -0.93 -11.51 -17.89
CA THR A 3 0.05 -11.62 -16.85
C THR A 3 -0.49 -10.92 -15.61
N ILE A 4 -0.16 -11.46 -14.43
CA ILE A 4 -0.74 -10.90 -13.21
C ILE A 4 -0.28 -9.47 -12.97
N TRP A 5 0.90 -9.10 -13.44
CA TRP A 5 1.38 -7.74 -13.17
C TRP A 5 0.67 -6.68 -13.99
N ASN A 6 -0.16 -7.09 -14.94
CA ASN A 6 -0.97 -6.15 -15.70
C ASN A 6 -2.46 -6.23 -15.33
N ASP A 7 -2.77 -7.00 -14.29
CA ASP A 7 -4.14 -7.16 -13.83
C ASP A 7 -4.22 -6.65 -12.38
N PRO A 8 -4.78 -5.45 -12.17
CA PRO A 8 -4.85 -4.89 -10.81
C PRO A 8 -5.53 -5.82 -9.81
N GLY A 9 -6.60 -6.49 -10.22
CA GLY A 9 -7.29 -7.39 -9.31
C GLY A 9 -6.41 -8.55 -8.88
N ALA A 10 -5.64 -9.11 -9.81
CA ALA A 10 -4.73 -10.20 -9.49
C ALA A 10 -3.62 -9.72 -8.56
N LEU A 11 -3.11 -8.50 -8.81
CA LEU A 11 -2.07 -7.95 -7.95
C LEU A 11 -2.58 -7.72 -6.53
N VAL A 12 -3.82 -7.24 -6.40
CA VAL A 12 -4.40 -7.06 -5.08
C VAL A 12 -4.45 -8.40 -4.35
N ARG A 13 -4.98 -9.42 -4.99
CA ARG A 13 -5.11 -10.73 -4.36
C ARG A 13 -3.75 -11.31 -3.98
N GLN A 14 -2.77 -11.13 -4.86
CA GLN A 14 -1.45 -11.71 -4.66
C GLN A 14 -0.67 -10.99 -3.57
N TYR A 15 -0.72 -9.67 -3.54
CA TYR A 15 0.18 -8.90 -2.69
C TYR A 15 -0.49 -8.19 -1.52
N ALA A 16 -1.79 -8.32 -1.35
CA ALA A 16 -2.44 -7.69 -0.20
C ALA A 16 -1.79 -8.09 1.13
N PRO A 17 -1.48 -9.38 1.37
CA PRO A 17 -0.84 -9.73 2.63
C PRO A 17 0.53 -9.07 2.82
N SER A 18 1.31 -8.98 1.73
CA SER A 18 2.64 -8.36 1.82
C SER A 18 2.55 -6.88 2.10
N VAL A 19 1.61 -6.20 1.41
CA VAL A 19 1.40 -4.78 1.61
C VAL A 19 0.93 -4.53 3.04
N TYR A 20 0.00 -5.34 3.52
CA TYR A 20 -0.51 -5.19 4.87
C TYR A 20 0.59 -5.37 5.90
N ARG A 21 1.41 -6.41 5.75
CA ARG A 21 2.49 -6.66 6.70
C ARG A 21 3.49 -5.52 6.75
N LEU A 22 3.85 -4.99 5.58
CA LEU A 22 4.76 -3.85 5.53
C LEU A 22 4.14 -2.64 6.22
N ALA A 23 2.88 -2.38 5.91
CA ALA A 23 2.18 -1.24 6.50
C ALA A 23 2.06 -1.39 8.00
N TYR A 24 1.72 -2.58 8.46
CA TYR A 24 1.60 -2.84 9.88
C TYR A 24 2.94 -2.67 10.60
N ALA A 25 4.01 -3.16 9.98
CA ALA A 25 5.34 -3.04 10.58
C ALA A 25 5.72 -1.58 10.75
N ARG A 26 5.27 -0.71 9.85
CA ARG A 26 5.65 0.69 9.90
C ARG A 26 4.71 1.54 10.75
N THR A 27 3.45 1.17 10.85
CA THR A 27 2.47 1.97 11.58
C THR A 27 2.18 1.43 12.98
N GLY A 28 2.35 0.14 13.17
CA GLY A 28 2.05 -0.48 14.46
C GLY A 28 0.57 -0.53 14.79
N SER A 29 -0.28 -0.29 13.80
CA SER A 29 -1.72 -0.20 14.03
C SER A 29 -2.46 -0.92 12.91
N ARG A 30 -3.40 -1.80 13.26
CA ARG A 30 -4.20 -2.50 12.27
C ARG A 30 -5.02 -1.54 11.42
N ALA A 31 -5.65 -0.57 12.08
CA ALA A 31 -6.47 0.39 11.36
C ALA A 31 -5.63 1.19 10.38
N ASP A 32 -4.45 1.64 10.81
CA ASP A 32 -3.58 2.40 9.92
C ASP A 32 -3.05 1.53 8.79
N ALA A 33 -2.71 0.28 9.10
CA ALA A 33 -2.22 -0.64 8.07
C ALA A 33 -3.28 -0.87 7.00
N GLU A 34 -4.54 -1.00 7.42
CA GLU A 34 -5.63 -1.17 6.47
C GLU A 34 -5.83 0.07 5.62
N ASP A 35 -5.71 1.25 6.23
CA ASP A 35 -5.82 2.50 5.48
C ASP A 35 -4.71 2.60 4.43
N VAL A 36 -3.49 2.26 4.81
CA VAL A 36 -2.38 2.27 3.87
C VAL A 36 -2.62 1.30 2.74
N MET A 37 -3.07 0.09 3.08
CA MET A 37 -3.33 -0.91 2.06
C MET A 37 -4.38 -0.44 1.06
N GLN A 38 -5.46 0.16 1.56
CA GLN A 38 -6.50 0.70 0.68
C GLN A 38 -5.93 1.78 -0.23
N GLU A 39 -5.13 2.67 0.33
CA GLU A 39 -4.56 3.76 -0.46
C GLU A 39 -3.65 3.22 -1.56
N VAL A 40 -2.84 2.22 -1.24
CA VAL A 40 -1.95 1.62 -2.23
C VAL A 40 -2.75 1.08 -3.42
N PHE A 41 -3.82 0.35 -3.12
CA PHE A 41 -4.59 -0.25 -4.20
C PHE A 41 -5.43 0.76 -4.96
N LEU A 42 -5.88 1.82 -4.28
CA LEU A 42 -6.54 2.92 -4.99
C LEU A 42 -5.59 3.58 -5.98
N ARG A 43 -4.34 3.80 -5.58
CA ARG A 43 -3.35 4.37 -6.48
C ARG A 43 -3.05 3.44 -7.64
N LEU A 44 -3.02 2.14 -7.37
CA LEU A 44 -2.82 1.17 -8.44
C LEU A 44 -3.92 1.26 -9.48
N ILE A 45 -5.17 1.33 -9.02
CA ILE A 45 -6.31 1.39 -9.92
C ILE A 45 -6.35 2.70 -10.69
N LYS A 46 -6.05 3.81 -10.02
CA LYS A 46 -6.09 5.12 -10.68
C LYS A 46 -4.96 5.33 -11.65
N ALA A 47 -3.74 4.97 -11.25
CA ALA A 47 -2.55 5.25 -12.05
C ALA A 47 -2.40 4.24 -13.17
N LYS A 48 -2.87 3.02 -12.98
CA LYS A 48 -2.75 1.95 -13.98
C LYS A 48 -1.33 1.86 -14.51
N PRO A 49 -0.34 1.73 -13.63
CA PRO A 49 1.04 1.71 -14.09
C PRO A 49 1.29 0.49 -14.97
N ALA A 50 2.17 0.65 -15.94
CA ALA A 50 2.57 -0.44 -16.80
C ALA A 50 3.82 -1.06 -16.20
N PHE A 51 3.73 -2.32 -15.82
CA PHE A 51 4.86 -3.01 -15.23
C PHE A 51 5.54 -3.91 -16.25
N ASP A 52 6.85 -4.00 -16.16
CA ASP A 52 7.63 -4.86 -17.05
C ASP A 52 7.67 -6.30 -16.56
N SER A 53 7.46 -6.50 -15.28
CA SER A 53 7.59 -7.83 -14.69
C SER A 53 6.88 -7.84 -13.36
N GLU A 54 6.72 -9.04 -12.82
CA GLU A 54 6.12 -9.18 -11.49
C GLU A 54 6.99 -8.52 -10.43
N ALA A 55 8.30 -8.62 -10.56
CA ALA A 55 9.21 -7.97 -9.61
C ALA A 55 9.03 -6.46 -9.62
N HIS A 56 8.83 -5.89 -10.80
CA HIS A 56 8.57 -4.46 -10.93
C HIS A 56 7.26 -4.08 -10.21
N ALA A 57 6.22 -4.87 -10.43
CA ALA A 57 4.93 -4.61 -9.81
C ALA A 57 5.02 -4.70 -8.29
N LYS A 58 5.69 -5.73 -7.79
CA LYS A 58 5.85 -5.91 -6.36
C LYS A 58 6.62 -4.75 -5.74
N ALA A 59 7.72 -4.36 -6.39
CA ALA A 59 8.53 -3.26 -5.88
C ALA A 59 7.73 -1.97 -5.82
N TRP A 60 6.91 -1.71 -6.85
CA TRP A 60 6.08 -0.52 -6.89
C TRP A 60 5.08 -0.51 -5.74
N LEU A 61 4.41 -1.64 -5.53
CA LEU A 61 3.41 -1.73 -4.46
C LEU A 61 4.03 -1.50 -3.08
N LEU A 62 5.17 -2.13 -2.84
CA LEU A 62 5.82 -2.00 -1.54
C LEU A 62 6.39 -0.61 -1.32
N ARG A 63 6.90 0.02 -2.38
CA ARG A 63 7.39 1.39 -2.27
C ARG A 63 6.26 2.35 -1.95
N VAL A 64 5.14 2.21 -2.65
CA VAL A 64 3.99 3.07 -2.40
C VAL A 64 3.48 2.86 -0.98
N ALA A 65 3.45 1.60 -0.53
CA ALA A 65 3.02 1.30 0.83
C ALA A 65 3.93 1.97 1.86
N ALA A 66 5.24 1.91 1.65
CA ALA A 66 6.18 2.53 2.58
C ALA A 66 6.00 4.04 2.61
N ASN A 67 5.81 4.64 1.42
CA ASN A 67 5.60 6.08 1.35
C ASN A 67 4.29 6.50 2.00
N CYS A 68 3.23 5.74 1.77
CA CYS A 68 1.94 6.03 2.38
C CYS A 68 2.01 5.94 3.89
N ALA A 69 2.70 4.93 4.39
CA ALA A 69 2.84 4.77 5.83
C ALA A 69 3.61 5.94 6.44
N SER A 70 4.66 6.41 5.75
CA SER A 70 5.41 7.56 6.23
C SER A 70 4.57 8.82 6.21
N ASP A 71 3.82 9.02 5.12
CA ASP A 71 2.98 10.21 4.98
C ASP A 71 1.91 10.27 6.05
N LEU A 72 1.41 9.11 6.47
CA LEU A 72 0.37 9.03 7.47
C LEU A 72 0.78 9.76 8.74
N PHE A 73 2.03 9.61 9.14
CA PHE A 73 2.53 10.22 10.36
C PHE A 73 2.83 11.71 10.21
N ARG A 74 2.81 12.23 9.00
CA ARG A 74 3.06 13.64 8.77
C ARG A 74 1.80 14.48 8.79
N LEU A 75 0.65 13.84 8.72
CA LEU A 75 -0.62 14.56 8.68
C LEU A 75 -0.94 15.15 10.05
N PRO A 76 -1.20 16.47 10.12
CA PRO A 76 -1.45 17.10 11.42
C PRO A 76 -2.65 16.49 12.16
N TRP A 77 -3.72 16.19 11.44
CA TRP A 77 -4.89 15.61 12.10
C TRP A 77 -4.58 14.25 12.66
N ARG A 78 -3.64 13.55 12.04
CA ARG A 78 -3.23 12.23 12.49
C ARG A 78 -2.48 12.32 13.81
N LYS A 79 -1.61 13.31 13.92
CA LYS A 79 -0.87 13.51 15.15
C LYS A 79 -1.78 13.83 16.31
N ARG A 80 -2.82 14.58 16.04
CA ARG A 80 -3.76 14.93 17.12
C ARG A 80 -4.56 13.73 17.57
N GLU A 81 -4.86 12.84 16.65
CA GLU A 81 -5.59 11.63 17.01
C GLU A 81 -4.75 10.65 17.75
N SER A 82 -3.47 10.76 17.48
CA SER A 82 -2.57 9.84 18.14
C SER A 82 -2.56 10.20 19.58
N PRO A 83 -3.18 9.75 20.36
CA PRO A 83 -3.35 10.31 21.61
C PRO A 83 -2.55 9.83 22.57
N LEU A 84 -2.54 10.18 22.43
CA LEU A 84 -2.20 10.03 23.10
C LEU A 84 -2.65 9.48 23.74
N GLU A 85 -3.09 9.23 23.33
CA GLU A 85 -3.55 8.75 23.81
C GLU A 85 -3.31 8.12 24.11
#